data_439c0c233055a5c4653d1430546f4488
#
_entry.id   439c0c233055a5c4653d1430546f4488
#
_cell.length_a   1.000
_cell.length_b   1.000
_cell.length_c   1.000
_cell.angle_alpha   90.00
_cell.angle_beta   90.00
_cell.angle_gamma   90.00
#
_symmetry.space_group_name_H-M   'P 1'
#
loop_
_entity.id
_entity.type
_entity.pdbx_description
1 polymer ?
#
loop_
_entity_poly.entity_id
_entity_poly.type
_entity_poly.pdbx_seq_one_letter_code
_entity_poly.pdbx_strand_id
1 'polypeptide(L)'
;QIAEYIDIQMREKKWEHDDIATHKLRKMSVGSVKMYVGRFTRTRRNFGGKSTTHKSSVISMVPIRMDGWDTAETGVTQVDTVAHCGAANAGDFDFTTNGTDVATLWGSRRAQWNKGQEATRISLEAMRGSSPFPWTEIHPDSGSEFVNAHCFSYAAATNLRMTRSRPYHKNDNCFVEERNGHVVRAYVGYERLDVRATVDA
;
A
#
# COMPACT_ATOMS: atom_id res chain seq x y z
N GLN A 1 24.78 -11.90 -20.39
CA GLN A 1 23.97 -11.54 -19.19
C GLN A 1 23.87 -12.68 -18.16
N ILE A 2 23.21 -13.85 -18.46
CA ILE A 2 23.10 -14.95 -17.47
C ILE A 2 24.46 -15.62 -17.28
N ALA A 3 25.17 -15.94 -18.36
CA ALA A 3 26.50 -16.54 -18.29
C ALA A 3 27.49 -15.64 -17.54
N GLU A 4 27.47 -14.36 -17.82
CA GLU A 4 28.29 -13.35 -17.18
C GLU A 4 27.99 -13.24 -15.67
N TYR A 5 26.70 -13.28 -15.28
CA TYR A 5 26.32 -13.31 -13.88
C TYR A 5 26.83 -14.56 -13.15
N ILE A 6 26.72 -15.74 -13.79
CA ILE A 6 27.25 -17.00 -13.24
C ILE A 6 28.77 -16.89 -13.06
N ASP A 7 29.47 -16.33 -14.04
CA ASP A 7 30.94 -16.15 -13.97
C ASP A 7 31.36 -15.23 -12.81
N ILE A 8 30.58 -14.17 -12.55
CA ILE A 8 30.78 -13.29 -11.39
C ILE A 8 30.59 -14.07 -10.10
N GLN A 9 29.47 -14.82 -9.96
CA GLN A 9 29.18 -15.58 -8.76
C GLN A 9 30.19 -16.69 -8.49
N MET A 10 30.68 -17.36 -9.55
CA MET A 10 31.73 -18.35 -9.42
C MET A 10 33.07 -17.73 -8.96
N ARG A 11 33.44 -16.56 -9.50
CA ARG A 11 34.63 -15.81 -9.12
C ARG A 11 34.59 -15.38 -7.66
N GLU A 12 33.38 -14.98 -7.17
CA GLU A 12 33.16 -14.59 -5.79
C GLU A 12 32.95 -15.79 -4.83
N LYS A 13 33.05 -17.03 -5.32
CA LYS A 13 32.83 -18.28 -4.57
C LYS A 13 31.44 -18.36 -3.94
N LYS A 14 30.46 -17.75 -4.55
CA LYS A 14 29.04 -17.73 -4.11
C LYS A 14 28.16 -18.69 -4.93
N TRP A 15 28.73 -19.40 -5.90
CA TRP A 15 28.01 -20.33 -6.77
C TRP A 15 28.12 -21.75 -6.24
N GLU A 16 27.03 -22.26 -5.65
CA GLU A 16 26.96 -23.57 -4.97
C GLU A 16 26.14 -24.60 -5.77
N HIS A 17 26.19 -24.55 -7.10
CA HIS A 17 25.41 -25.45 -7.96
C HIS A 17 26.34 -26.40 -8.74
N ASP A 18 25.80 -27.57 -9.07
CA ASP A 18 26.51 -28.58 -9.84
C ASP A 18 26.77 -28.14 -11.29
N ASP A 19 27.70 -28.82 -11.96
CA ASP A 19 28.09 -28.49 -13.32
C ASP A 19 26.96 -28.66 -14.33
N ILE A 20 26.05 -29.61 -14.11
CA ILE A 20 24.91 -29.86 -15.01
C ILE A 20 23.93 -28.70 -14.94
N ALA A 21 23.58 -28.24 -13.73
CA ALA A 21 22.71 -27.10 -13.51
C ALA A 21 23.34 -25.82 -14.09
N THR A 22 24.62 -25.61 -13.84
CA THR A 22 25.39 -24.47 -14.34
C THR A 22 25.40 -24.43 -15.87
N HIS A 23 25.67 -25.58 -16.53
CA HIS A 23 25.66 -25.66 -17.99
C HIS A 23 24.25 -25.39 -18.58
N LYS A 24 23.21 -25.92 -17.99
CA LYS A 24 21.83 -25.65 -18.43
C LYS A 24 21.46 -24.18 -18.30
N LEU A 25 21.78 -23.56 -17.16
CA LEU A 25 21.49 -22.13 -16.91
C LEU A 25 22.23 -21.21 -17.89
N ARG A 26 23.47 -21.50 -18.21
CA ARG A 26 24.26 -20.72 -19.21
C ARG A 26 23.62 -20.70 -20.59
N LYS A 27 22.87 -21.74 -20.94
CA LYS A 27 22.17 -21.87 -22.25
C LYS A 27 20.78 -21.25 -22.24
N MET A 28 20.25 -20.86 -21.09
CA MET A 28 18.89 -20.32 -20.99
C MET A 28 18.83 -18.86 -21.39
N SER A 29 17.77 -18.49 -22.09
CA SER A 29 17.43 -17.08 -22.28
C SER A 29 16.93 -16.43 -21.00
N VAL A 30 17.09 -15.10 -20.87
CA VAL A 30 16.55 -14.35 -19.73
C VAL A 30 15.03 -14.56 -19.57
N GLY A 31 14.31 -14.67 -20.69
CA GLY A 31 12.88 -14.95 -20.70
C GLY A 31 12.54 -16.31 -20.07
N SER A 32 13.32 -17.35 -20.44
CA SER A 32 13.15 -18.70 -19.86
C SER A 32 13.42 -18.70 -18.35
N VAL A 33 14.48 -18.02 -17.90
CA VAL A 33 14.78 -17.91 -16.46
C VAL A 33 13.65 -17.20 -15.73
N LYS A 34 13.16 -16.06 -16.24
CA LYS A 34 11.99 -15.37 -15.66
C LYS A 34 10.76 -16.25 -15.55
N MET A 35 10.50 -17.07 -16.56
CA MET A 35 9.37 -18.01 -16.57
C MET A 35 9.52 -19.09 -15.48
N TYR A 36 10.69 -19.67 -15.33
CA TYR A 36 10.95 -20.70 -14.31
C TYR A 36 10.90 -20.10 -12.90
N VAL A 37 11.49 -18.94 -12.66
CA VAL A 37 11.41 -18.22 -11.40
C VAL A 37 9.93 -17.89 -11.07
N GLY A 38 9.16 -17.45 -12.07
CA GLY A 38 7.73 -17.19 -11.90
C GLY A 38 6.91 -18.44 -11.53
N ARG A 39 7.24 -19.60 -12.10
CA ARG A 39 6.62 -20.89 -11.72
C ARG A 39 6.98 -21.29 -10.29
N PHE A 40 8.25 -21.19 -9.93
CA PHE A 40 8.75 -21.53 -8.61
C PHE A 40 8.16 -20.63 -7.52
N THR A 41 8.07 -19.32 -7.75
CA THR A 41 7.44 -18.38 -6.82
C THR A 41 5.94 -18.61 -6.68
N ARG A 42 5.23 -19.01 -7.76
CA ARG A 42 3.82 -19.41 -7.67
C ARG A 42 3.63 -20.66 -6.83
N THR A 43 4.48 -21.67 -7.02
CA THR A 43 4.41 -22.94 -6.25
C THR A 43 4.68 -22.68 -4.76
N ARG A 44 5.61 -21.80 -4.41
CA ARG A 44 5.86 -21.40 -3.02
C ARG A 44 4.72 -20.57 -2.41
N ARG A 45 4.04 -19.74 -3.21
CA ARG A 45 2.87 -18.96 -2.74
C ARG A 45 1.66 -19.85 -2.46
N ASN A 46 1.60 -21.05 -3.03
CA ASN A 46 0.52 -22.02 -2.79
C ASN A 46 0.67 -22.84 -1.49
N PHE A 47 1.75 -22.68 -0.75
CA PHE A 47 1.71 -22.99 0.69
C PHE A 47 0.91 -21.86 1.34
N GLY A 48 -0.42 -21.99 1.24
CA GLY A 48 -1.36 -21.03 1.77
C GLY A 48 -1.14 -20.83 3.26
N GLY A 49 -0.35 -19.84 3.59
CA GLY A 49 -0.46 -19.24 4.88
C GLY A 49 -1.91 -18.79 5.00
N LYS A 50 -2.68 -19.44 5.87
CA LYS A 50 -3.99 -18.94 6.25
C LYS A 50 -3.75 -17.49 6.66
N SER A 51 -4.39 -16.57 5.98
CA SER A 51 -4.35 -15.17 6.39
C SER A 51 -4.79 -15.12 7.86
N THR A 52 -3.90 -14.72 8.74
CA THR A 52 -4.21 -14.49 10.15
C THR A 52 -5.02 -13.20 10.33
N THR A 53 -5.24 -12.46 9.25
CA THR A 53 -6.07 -11.27 9.23
C THR A 53 -7.53 -11.71 9.22
N HIS A 54 -8.20 -11.64 10.36
CA HIS A 54 -9.64 -11.80 10.42
C HIS A 54 -10.26 -10.69 9.58
N LYS A 55 -11.17 -11.08 8.67
CA LYS A 55 -11.97 -10.09 7.93
C LYS A 55 -12.71 -9.26 8.98
N SER A 56 -12.55 -7.95 8.94
CA SER A 56 -13.29 -7.05 9.79
C SER A 56 -14.79 -7.32 9.64
N SER A 57 -15.50 -7.49 10.76
CA SER A 57 -16.97 -7.61 10.74
C SER A 57 -17.63 -6.37 10.12
N VAL A 58 -16.93 -5.25 10.12
CA VAL A 58 -17.38 -3.97 9.54
C VAL A 58 -17.29 -3.94 8.03
N ILE A 59 -16.51 -4.81 7.40
CA ILE A 59 -16.31 -4.78 5.94
C ILE A 59 -17.63 -4.95 5.16
N SER A 60 -18.58 -5.72 5.70
CA SER A 60 -19.90 -5.90 5.11
C SER A 60 -20.81 -4.68 5.24
N MET A 61 -20.51 -3.78 6.17
CA MET A 61 -21.26 -2.55 6.43
C MET A 61 -20.79 -1.38 5.55
N VAL A 62 -19.58 -1.44 5.04
CA VAL A 62 -19.01 -0.42 4.16
C VAL A 62 -19.29 -0.81 2.71
N PRO A 63 -20.16 -0.07 1.99
CA PRO A 63 -20.53 -0.41 0.62
C PRO A 63 -19.33 -0.29 -0.33
N ILE A 64 -19.28 -1.17 -1.32
CA ILE A 64 -18.38 -1.05 -2.44
C ILE A 64 -18.89 0.06 -3.35
N ARG A 65 -18.00 0.98 -3.77
CA ARG A 65 -18.34 1.97 -4.78
C ARG A 65 -18.35 1.31 -6.16
N MET A 66 -19.46 1.42 -6.85
CA MET A 66 -19.64 0.88 -8.21
C MET A 66 -19.73 1.99 -9.26
N ASP A 67 -20.03 3.22 -8.81
CA ASP A 67 -20.19 4.37 -9.67
C ASP A 67 -18.84 4.98 -10.07
N GLY A 68 -18.79 5.62 -11.23
CA GLY A 68 -17.64 6.42 -11.66
C GLY A 68 -17.35 7.58 -10.70
N TRP A 69 -16.18 8.18 -10.84
CA TRP A 69 -15.78 9.34 -10.06
C TRP A 69 -16.41 10.62 -10.64
N ASP A 70 -17.17 11.32 -9.81
CA ASP A 70 -17.59 12.67 -10.11
C ASP A 70 -16.44 13.63 -9.75
N THR A 71 -15.92 14.33 -10.76
CA THR A 71 -14.85 15.31 -10.63
C THR A 71 -15.35 16.74 -10.64
N ALA A 72 -16.67 16.96 -10.65
CA ALA A 72 -17.25 18.30 -10.66
C ALA A 72 -17.37 18.90 -9.25
N GLU A 73 -17.61 18.06 -8.24
CA GLU A 73 -17.82 18.52 -6.86
C GLU A 73 -16.72 18.04 -5.92
N THR A 74 -16.29 18.94 -5.02
CA THR A 74 -15.27 18.65 -4.01
C THR A 74 -15.84 17.85 -2.82
N GLY A 75 -14.97 17.19 -2.10
CA GLY A 75 -15.31 16.54 -0.82
C GLY A 75 -15.27 15.02 -0.84
N VAL A 76 -15.16 14.38 -2.00
CA VAL A 76 -14.90 12.95 -2.11
C VAL A 76 -13.40 12.72 -2.03
N THR A 77 -12.93 12.15 -0.91
CA THR A 77 -11.50 11.97 -0.65
C THR A 77 -11.13 10.48 -0.69
N GLN A 78 -10.29 10.10 -1.63
CA GLN A 78 -9.61 8.81 -1.62
C GLN A 78 -8.51 8.81 -0.56
N VAL A 79 -8.40 7.73 0.22
CA VAL A 79 -7.41 7.62 1.29
C VAL A 79 -6.62 6.33 1.20
N ASP A 80 -5.33 6.42 1.53
CA ASP A 80 -4.40 5.29 1.54
C ASP A 80 -3.26 5.54 2.53
N THR A 81 -2.49 4.49 2.86
CA THR A 81 -1.31 4.59 3.72
C THR A 81 -0.04 4.20 2.99
N VAL A 82 1.00 5.00 3.15
CA VAL A 82 2.34 4.73 2.63
C VAL A 82 3.25 4.32 3.78
N ALA A 83 3.77 3.10 3.73
CA ALA A 83 4.66 2.53 4.73
C ALA A 83 6.10 3.03 4.54
N HIS A 84 6.75 3.55 5.57
CA HIS A 84 8.16 3.94 5.55
C HIS A 84 9.02 2.87 6.24
N CYS A 85 8.98 1.65 5.69
CA CYS A 85 9.63 0.47 6.26
C CYS A 85 11.03 0.18 5.71
N GLY A 86 11.49 0.91 4.69
CA GLY A 86 12.74 0.59 4.00
C GLY A 86 12.73 -0.82 3.41
N ALA A 87 13.84 -1.53 3.57
CA ALA A 87 14.01 -2.88 3.06
C ALA A 87 13.33 -3.97 3.91
N ALA A 88 12.86 -3.66 5.13
CA ALA A 88 12.30 -4.63 6.05
C ALA A 88 10.99 -4.11 6.67
N ASN A 89 9.96 -4.94 6.67
CA ASN A 89 8.65 -4.62 7.23
C ASN A 89 8.43 -5.14 8.66
N ALA A 90 9.48 -5.59 9.33
CA ALA A 90 9.42 -6.05 10.72
C ALA A 90 9.57 -4.87 11.70
N GLY A 91 8.89 -4.95 12.84
CA GLY A 91 8.88 -3.93 13.87
C GLY A 91 8.00 -2.73 13.54
N ASP A 92 8.04 -1.72 14.40
CA ASP A 92 7.29 -0.48 14.22
C ASP A 92 8.06 0.51 13.35
N PHE A 93 7.34 1.29 12.58
CA PHE A 93 7.86 2.35 11.71
C PHE A 93 6.74 3.31 11.33
N ASP A 94 7.12 4.42 10.74
CA ASP A 94 6.20 5.48 10.35
C ASP A 94 5.39 5.11 9.11
N PHE A 95 4.18 5.63 9.06
CA PHE A 95 3.31 5.63 7.90
C PHE A 95 2.91 7.06 7.57
N THR A 96 2.69 7.34 6.31
CA THR A 96 1.96 8.53 5.88
C THR A 96 0.54 8.12 5.50
N THR A 97 -0.47 8.62 6.21
CA THR A 97 -1.85 8.60 5.73
C THR A 97 -1.99 9.71 4.72
N ASN A 98 -2.36 9.37 3.51
CA ASN A 98 -2.54 10.28 2.38
C ASN A 98 -4.02 10.30 1.99
N GLY A 99 -4.57 11.49 1.82
CA GLY A 99 -5.90 11.73 1.30
C GLY A 99 -5.83 12.62 0.06
N THR A 100 -6.58 12.27 -0.97
CA THR A 100 -6.64 13.05 -2.21
C THR A 100 -8.09 13.28 -2.59
N ASP A 101 -8.51 14.53 -2.67
CA ASP A 101 -9.82 14.90 -3.19
C ASP A 101 -9.89 14.62 -4.69
N VAL A 102 -10.95 13.95 -5.10
CA VAL A 102 -11.11 13.45 -6.47
C VAL A 102 -11.28 14.58 -7.48
N ALA A 103 -11.98 15.66 -7.10
CA ALA A 103 -12.30 16.77 -8.00
C ALA A 103 -11.10 17.71 -8.18
N THR A 104 -10.45 18.10 -7.10
CA THR A 104 -9.42 19.14 -7.09
C THR A 104 -8.00 18.59 -7.09
N LEU A 105 -7.83 17.30 -6.79
CA LEU A 105 -6.55 16.67 -6.49
C LEU A 105 -5.85 17.29 -5.27
N TRP A 106 -6.59 18.03 -4.45
CA TRP A 106 -6.06 18.53 -3.16
C TRP A 106 -5.60 17.37 -2.29
N GLY A 107 -4.37 17.46 -1.82
CA GLY A 107 -3.78 16.41 -1.01
C GLY A 107 -3.65 16.82 0.44
N SER A 108 -4.28 16.06 1.34
CA SER A 108 -4.08 16.15 2.79
C SER A 108 -3.24 14.96 3.25
N ARG A 109 -2.21 15.20 4.08
CA ARG A 109 -1.29 14.16 4.54
C ARG A 109 -1.00 14.28 6.01
N ARG A 110 -0.82 13.13 6.66
CA ARG A 110 -0.45 13.07 8.06
C ARG A 110 0.55 11.93 8.29
N ALA A 111 1.65 12.23 8.95
CA ALA A 111 2.52 11.18 9.49
C ALA A 111 1.82 10.53 10.69
N GLN A 112 1.98 9.21 10.83
CA GLN A 112 1.47 8.47 11.98
C GLN A 112 2.43 7.35 12.36
N TRP A 113 2.53 7.07 13.65
CA TRP A 113 3.26 5.94 14.16
C TRP A 113 2.43 4.67 14.00
N ASN A 114 2.96 3.69 13.25
CA ASN A 114 2.28 2.46 12.85
C ASN A 114 0.96 2.69 12.08
N LYS A 115 0.28 1.61 11.68
CA LYS A 115 -1.02 1.67 11.01
C LYS A 115 -2.16 1.13 11.88
N GLY A 116 -2.13 1.48 13.14
CA GLY A 116 -3.20 1.14 14.07
C GLY A 116 -4.50 1.87 13.73
N GLN A 117 -5.62 1.22 14.01
CA GLN A 117 -6.96 1.71 13.67
C GLN A 117 -7.24 3.10 14.27
N GLU A 118 -6.82 3.31 15.52
CA GLU A 118 -7.01 4.59 16.21
C GLU A 118 -6.07 5.68 15.65
N ALA A 119 -4.81 5.34 15.38
CA ALA A 119 -3.89 6.28 14.74
C ALA A 119 -4.40 6.74 13.37
N THR A 120 -4.96 5.82 12.59
CA THR A 120 -5.58 6.14 11.29
C THR A 120 -6.82 7.02 11.45
N ARG A 121 -7.68 6.76 12.43
CA ARG A 121 -8.83 7.61 12.75
C ARG A 121 -8.41 9.04 13.10
N ILE A 122 -7.41 9.19 13.97
CA ILE A 122 -6.86 10.51 14.35
C ILE A 122 -6.28 11.23 13.13
N SER A 123 -5.57 10.51 12.27
CA SER A 123 -5.04 11.08 11.04
C SER A 123 -6.14 11.59 10.10
N LEU A 124 -7.21 10.81 9.91
CA LEU A 124 -8.36 11.21 9.10
C LEU A 124 -9.04 12.47 9.66
N GLU A 125 -9.22 12.54 10.99
CA GLU A 125 -9.81 13.70 11.66
C GLU A 125 -8.95 14.96 11.46
N ALA A 126 -7.65 14.87 11.67
CA ALA A 126 -6.72 15.99 11.49
C ALA A 126 -6.67 16.46 10.02
N MET A 127 -6.63 15.52 9.07
CA MET A 127 -6.62 15.82 7.63
C MET A 127 -7.91 16.52 7.20
N ARG A 128 -9.05 16.04 7.68
CA ARG A 128 -10.36 16.68 7.43
C ARG A 128 -10.42 18.09 8.02
N GLY A 129 -9.90 18.29 9.24
CA GLY A 129 -9.86 19.59 9.91
C GLY A 129 -8.98 20.62 9.21
N SER A 130 -7.96 20.17 8.46
CA SER A 130 -7.06 21.02 7.67
C SER A 130 -7.47 21.19 6.21
N SER A 131 -8.54 20.53 5.76
CA SER A 131 -9.04 20.65 4.40
C SER A 131 -9.70 22.01 4.17
N PRO A 132 -9.46 22.68 3.02
CA PRO A 132 -10.09 23.97 2.69
C PRO A 132 -11.58 23.86 2.32
N PHE A 133 -12.09 22.65 2.16
CA PHE A 133 -13.49 22.34 1.86
C PHE A 133 -13.97 21.15 2.68
N PRO A 134 -15.28 21.04 2.91
CA PRO A 134 -15.83 19.95 3.71
C PRO A 134 -15.67 18.61 2.97
N TRP A 135 -15.28 17.57 3.70
CA TRP A 135 -15.35 16.21 3.20
C TRP A 135 -16.80 15.69 3.27
N THR A 136 -17.24 15.07 2.21
CA THR A 136 -18.55 14.43 2.10
C THR A 136 -18.45 12.91 2.10
N GLU A 137 -17.35 12.37 1.55
CA GLU A 137 -17.11 10.94 1.46
C GLU A 137 -15.63 10.63 1.68
N ILE A 138 -15.35 9.53 2.36
CA ILE A 138 -14.03 8.91 2.41
C ILE A 138 -14.08 7.56 1.68
N HIS A 139 -13.07 7.34 0.83
CA HIS A 139 -12.95 6.15 0.01
C HIS A 139 -11.57 5.51 0.17
N PRO A 140 -11.39 4.59 1.13
CA PRO A 140 -10.20 3.75 1.23
C PRO A 140 -10.23 2.59 0.24
N ASP A 141 -9.08 1.89 0.17
CA ASP A 141 -9.08 0.50 -0.25
C ASP A 141 -9.82 -0.39 0.78
N SER A 142 -9.73 -1.71 0.64
CA SER A 142 -10.35 -2.64 1.59
C SER A 142 -9.43 -3.00 2.78
N GLY A 143 -8.41 -2.19 3.06
CA GLY A 143 -7.45 -2.40 4.13
C GLY A 143 -8.09 -2.28 5.52
N SER A 144 -7.65 -3.14 6.44
CA SER A 144 -8.20 -3.17 7.81
C SER A 144 -7.85 -1.94 8.65
N GLU A 145 -6.86 -1.16 8.24
CA GLU A 145 -6.49 0.12 8.83
C GLU A 145 -7.58 1.19 8.68
N PHE A 146 -8.35 1.12 7.60
CA PHE A 146 -9.47 2.02 7.33
C PHE A 146 -10.83 1.34 7.57
N VAL A 147 -11.00 0.11 7.06
CA VAL A 147 -12.28 -0.61 7.16
C VAL A 147 -12.36 -1.33 8.50
N ASN A 148 -12.62 -0.56 9.55
CA ASN A 148 -12.70 -1.02 10.93
C ASN A 148 -13.73 -0.22 11.74
N ALA A 149 -13.99 -0.65 12.97
CA ALA A 149 -15.01 -0.03 13.81
C ALA A 149 -14.71 1.43 14.19
N HIS A 150 -13.43 1.79 14.41
CA HIS A 150 -13.05 3.15 14.77
C HIS A 150 -13.32 4.14 13.64
N CYS A 151 -12.84 3.83 12.42
CA CYS A 151 -13.04 4.68 11.25
C CYS A 151 -14.50 4.71 10.81
N PHE A 152 -15.21 3.58 10.89
CA PHE A 152 -16.63 3.50 10.55
C PHE A 152 -17.49 4.34 11.53
N SER A 153 -17.24 4.22 12.86
CA SER A 153 -17.94 5.02 13.86
C SER A 153 -17.63 6.51 13.72
N TYR A 154 -16.38 6.87 13.42
CA TYR A 154 -16.00 8.24 13.13
C TYR A 154 -16.74 8.80 11.91
N ALA A 155 -16.79 8.06 10.82
CA ALA A 155 -17.53 8.48 9.62
C ALA A 155 -19.01 8.68 9.91
N ALA A 156 -19.66 7.76 10.64
CA ALA A 156 -21.04 7.86 11.03
C ALA A 156 -21.30 9.06 11.95
N ALA A 157 -20.47 9.26 12.98
CA ALA A 157 -20.62 10.37 13.93
C ALA A 157 -20.42 11.75 13.28
N THR A 158 -19.67 11.82 12.19
CA THR A 158 -19.37 13.06 11.46
C THR A 158 -20.17 13.22 10.17
N ASN A 159 -21.15 12.38 9.94
CA ASN A 159 -22.00 12.35 8.74
C ASN A 159 -21.18 12.25 7.43
N LEU A 160 -20.08 11.52 7.46
CA LEU A 160 -19.30 11.18 6.28
C LEU A 160 -19.81 9.88 5.67
N ARG A 161 -20.05 9.90 4.38
CA ARG A 161 -20.22 8.65 3.63
C ARG A 161 -18.89 7.88 3.61
N MET A 162 -18.93 6.59 3.88
CA MET A 162 -17.78 5.73 3.77
C MET A 162 -18.07 4.67 2.70
N THR A 163 -17.23 4.61 1.69
CA THR A 163 -17.26 3.57 0.66
C THR A 163 -15.91 2.88 0.59
N ARG A 164 -15.76 1.84 -0.19
CA ARG A 164 -14.47 1.16 -0.38
C ARG A 164 -14.30 0.65 -1.80
N SER A 165 -13.05 0.42 -2.18
CA SER A 165 -12.68 -0.15 -3.47
C SER A 165 -13.15 -1.60 -3.62
N ARG A 166 -13.37 -2.00 -4.85
CA ARG A 166 -13.62 -3.40 -5.21
C ARG A 166 -12.36 -4.23 -4.97
N PRO A 167 -12.48 -5.46 -4.47
CA PRO A 167 -11.34 -6.35 -4.36
C PRO A 167 -10.63 -6.55 -5.69
N TYR A 168 -9.31 -6.43 -5.72
CA TYR A 168 -8.45 -6.63 -6.89
C TYR A 168 -8.62 -5.61 -8.04
N HIS A 169 -9.32 -4.50 -7.83
CA HIS A 169 -9.48 -3.41 -8.80
C HIS A 169 -8.59 -2.22 -8.42
N LYS A 170 -7.37 -2.21 -8.92
CA LYS A 170 -6.38 -1.16 -8.60
C LYS A 170 -6.81 0.25 -9.01
N ASN A 171 -7.58 0.37 -10.08
CA ASN A 171 -8.01 1.68 -10.58
C ASN A 171 -9.07 2.37 -9.70
N ASP A 172 -9.64 1.66 -8.73
CA ASP A 172 -10.65 2.25 -7.85
C ASP A 172 -10.07 3.29 -6.89
N ASN A 173 -8.75 3.28 -6.65
CA ASN A 173 -8.06 4.23 -5.76
C ASN A 173 -6.94 5.03 -6.46
N CYS A 174 -7.09 5.23 -7.78
CA CYS A 174 -6.04 5.75 -8.66
C CYS A 174 -5.53 7.14 -8.29
N PHE A 175 -6.41 8.05 -7.81
CA PHE A 175 -6.01 9.43 -7.48
C PHE A 175 -5.05 9.49 -6.29
N VAL A 176 -5.33 8.74 -5.22
CA VAL A 176 -4.43 8.70 -4.06
C VAL A 176 -3.19 7.88 -4.33
N GLU A 177 -3.28 6.77 -5.10
CA GLU A 177 -2.13 5.95 -5.48
C GLU A 177 -1.12 6.75 -6.31
N GLU A 178 -1.58 7.57 -7.26
CA GLU A 178 -0.72 8.47 -8.02
C GLU A 178 0.04 9.43 -7.09
N ARG A 179 -0.66 10.02 -6.12
CA ARG A 179 -0.06 10.96 -5.16
C ARG A 179 0.89 10.28 -4.17
N ASN A 180 0.68 9.02 -3.86
CA ASN A 180 1.63 8.23 -3.08
C ASN A 180 3.01 8.18 -3.76
N GLY A 181 3.05 7.99 -5.08
CA GLY A 181 4.28 8.00 -5.85
C GLY A 181 4.87 9.39 -6.04
N HIS A 182 4.08 10.29 -6.62
CA HIS A 182 4.56 11.60 -7.07
C HIS A 182 4.77 12.61 -5.95
N VAL A 183 4.15 12.41 -4.79
CA VAL A 183 4.32 13.32 -3.64
C VAL A 183 4.98 12.61 -2.49
N VAL A 184 4.34 11.60 -1.86
CA VAL A 184 4.90 11.03 -0.64
C VAL A 184 6.27 10.41 -0.89
N ARG A 185 6.41 9.55 -1.90
CA ARG A 185 7.69 8.91 -2.22
C ARG A 185 8.72 9.87 -2.79
N ALA A 186 8.30 10.89 -3.52
CA ALA A 186 9.22 11.88 -4.07
C ALA A 186 9.87 12.75 -2.99
N TYR A 187 9.16 13.08 -1.92
CA TYR A 187 9.67 13.94 -0.84
C TYR A 187 10.22 13.17 0.35
N VAL A 188 9.59 12.07 0.76
CA VAL A 188 10.01 11.28 1.93
C VAL A 188 10.96 10.14 1.55
N GLY A 189 10.90 9.67 0.29
CA GLY A 189 11.75 8.58 -0.18
C GLY A 189 11.26 7.20 0.22
N TYR A 190 12.20 6.25 0.21
CA TYR A 190 11.97 4.83 0.49
C TYR A 190 12.72 4.34 1.73
N GLU A 191 13.40 5.25 2.43
CA GLU A 191 14.15 4.93 3.63
C GLU A 191 13.22 4.48 4.76
N ARG A 192 13.82 3.78 5.74
CA ARG A 192 13.11 3.40 6.94
C ARG A 192 13.05 4.58 7.91
N LEU A 193 11.85 4.90 8.36
CA LEU A 193 11.60 5.87 9.42
C LEU A 193 11.02 5.13 10.62
N ASP A 194 11.82 4.93 11.67
CA ASP A 194 11.45 4.17 12.86
C ASP A 194 11.77 4.90 14.16
N VAL A 195 11.85 6.22 14.08
CA VAL A 195 12.00 7.11 15.23
C VAL A 195 10.69 7.84 15.47
N ARG A 196 9.96 7.49 16.52
CA ARG A 196 8.63 8.05 16.80
C ARG A 196 8.60 9.60 16.82
N ALA A 197 9.69 10.24 17.21
CA ALA A 197 9.77 11.70 17.19
C ALA A 197 9.65 12.32 15.78
N THR A 198 9.85 11.55 14.71
CA THR A 198 9.64 12.03 13.32
C THR A 198 8.17 12.27 12.98
N VAL A 199 7.25 11.66 13.73
CA VAL A 199 5.80 11.85 13.54
C VAL A 199 5.32 13.14 14.21
N ASP A 200 5.99 13.57 15.25
CA ASP A 200 5.60 14.72 16.08
C ASP A 200 6.25 16.03 15.60
N ALA A 201 7.14 15.96 14.62
CA ALA A 201 7.85 17.08 14.01
C ALA A 201 7.09 17.70 12.85
#